data_d7a0eac56431f83946e48935fcfb16ed
#
_entry.id   d7a0eac56431f83946e48935fcfb16ed
#
_cell.length_a   1.000
_cell.length_b   1.000
_cell.length_c   1.000
_cell.angle_alpha   90.00
_cell.angle_beta   90.00
_cell.angle_gamma   90.00
#
_symmetry.space_group_name_H-M   'P 1'
#
loop_
_entity.id
_entity.type
_entity.pdbx_description
1 polymer ?
#
loop_
_entity_poly.entity_id
_entity_poly.type
_entity_poly.pdbx_seq_one_letter_code
_entity_poly.pdbx_strand_id
1 'polypeptide(L)'
;MRSKIVVLDFGSQYAHLIAKRFRMLGYYSEIALPSSDLSVFENCRGIVFSGGPSSVYDEKVPEFNSQILNLDIPVLGLCYGHYIVQLGYGGKVSKADVGEFGFAELKLNPDVKSPLFEGIDCVQQVWMSHQDGVFSLGEGFEAVGSTKDCPFAATQNLSKKRFSLQFHCEVKDTPCGDKIFENFAKFCKMEKNWDQDTVLQVILDGIKKDAKDKKVLLFLSGGVDSTITFALLNNALGQERVLGLHIDNGFMRKNESKNVSEAYKKFGFNNFIVEDASNVFLDAVKGLTDPQKKRMAIGETFISVRNKVVEKLNLNEDDWLLAQGTLYPDIIESGGTKNSNTIKTHHNRVQGIQNLIEKGLIIEPIKELYKDEVRTIGKKLGLDDSLVMRHPFPGPGLSINVLCNSEKALSEKDEKEFLSAQKELDSIVLDQFCENCSKFIKKSVIPCRSVGVQGDFRTYRFPACLTFRPEGKGFFHIPKNREKLESASSSITNSSKFLNRTVIKLYQNPLLKDEDFHLQRGFCTKDRLDQLREVDNIVLQNLHSSSWYDKIFQHLTIDLPYAASENHASFVLRPVCSEDVMTARFAWFPKELIEKILSEIASLDFVDAVYFDITNKPPATFGWE
;
A
#
# COMPACT_ATOMS: atom_id res chain seq x y z
N MET A 1 32.90 -5.90 0.32
CA MET A 1 31.58 -5.19 0.40
C MET A 1 30.99 -5.16 -1.01
N ARG A 2 29.66 -5.23 -1.12
CA ARG A 2 28.94 -5.26 -2.40
C ARG A 2 28.95 -3.89 -3.06
N SER A 3 29.17 -3.81 -4.37
CA SER A 3 28.99 -2.57 -5.12
C SER A 3 27.50 -2.19 -5.17
N LYS A 4 27.18 -0.91 -5.10
CA LYS A 4 25.81 -0.41 -5.01
C LYS A 4 25.57 0.86 -5.83
N ILE A 5 24.30 1.09 -6.15
CA ILE A 5 23.78 2.39 -6.58
C ILE A 5 23.07 3.02 -5.38
N VAL A 6 23.35 4.27 -5.08
CA VAL A 6 22.69 5.03 -4.01
C VAL A 6 21.68 5.98 -4.62
N VAL A 7 20.44 5.88 -4.19
CA VAL A 7 19.33 6.77 -4.59
C VAL A 7 19.10 7.77 -3.45
N LEU A 8 19.26 9.05 -3.72
CA LEU A 8 18.96 10.11 -2.75
C LEU A 8 17.48 10.48 -2.81
N ASP A 9 16.84 10.42 -1.65
CA ASP A 9 15.40 10.69 -1.51
C ASP A 9 15.15 12.17 -1.17
N PHE A 10 14.75 12.95 -2.17
CA PHE A 10 14.37 14.35 -2.01
C PHE A 10 12.91 14.55 -1.58
N GLY A 11 12.25 13.50 -1.05
CA GLY A 11 10.91 13.57 -0.47
C GLY A 11 9.80 13.14 -1.43
N SER A 12 10.14 12.46 -2.52
CA SER A 12 9.15 11.90 -3.45
C SER A 12 8.96 10.39 -3.24
N GLN A 13 7.77 9.91 -3.52
CA GLN A 13 7.48 8.48 -3.54
C GLN A 13 8.28 7.71 -4.61
N TYR A 14 8.92 8.43 -5.53
CA TYR A 14 9.64 7.86 -6.66
C TYR A 14 11.03 7.33 -6.31
N ALA A 15 11.64 7.75 -5.20
CA ALA A 15 12.95 7.23 -4.77
C ALA A 15 12.93 5.70 -4.59
N HIS A 16 11.83 5.17 -4.01
CA HIS A 16 11.62 3.74 -3.89
C HIS A 16 11.47 3.04 -5.23
N LEU A 17 10.73 3.68 -6.13
CA LEU A 17 10.50 3.12 -7.46
C LEU A 17 11.80 3.05 -8.26
N ILE A 18 12.65 4.08 -8.16
CA ILE A 18 13.99 4.10 -8.77
C ILE A 18 14.86 2.95 -8.23
N ALA A 19 14.96 2.82 -6.89
CA ALA A 19 15.75 1.76 -6.27
C ALA A 19 15.23 0.37 -6.68
N LYS A 20 13.91 0.17 -6.68
CA LYS A 20 13.27 -1.07 -7.11
C LYS A 20 13.58 -1.40 -8.57
N ARG A 21 13.56 -0.41 -9.48
CA ARG A 21 13.91 -0.63 -10.91
C ARG A 21 15.33 -1.16 -11.08
N PHE A 22 16.32 -0.57 -10.38
CA PHE A 22 17.68 -1.10 -10.42
C PHE A 22 17.76 -2.55 -9.95
N ARG A 23 17.07 -2.91 -8.85
CA ARG A 23 17.03 -4.28 -8.33
C ARG A 23 16.38 -5.25 -9.30
N MET A 24 15.29 -4.87 -9.94
CA MET A 24 14.64 -5.67 -10.98
C MET A 24 15.59 -5.91 -12.19
N LEU A 25 16.45 -4.97 -12.50
CA LEU A 25 17.49 -5.10 -13.55
C LEU A 25 18.71 -5.91 -13.09
N GLY A 26 18.75 -6.32 -11.82
CA GLY A 26 19.81 -7.14 -11.24
C GLY A 26 20.95 -6.34 -10.58
N TYR A 27 20.73 -5.06 -10.26
CA TYR A 27 21.73 -4.19 -9.63
C TYR A 27 21.31 -3.83 -8.21
N TYR A 28 22.18 -4.08 -7.23
CA TYR A 28 21.90 -3.70 -5.84
C TYR A 28 21.83 -2.18 -5.68
N SER A 29 20.80 -1.72 -4.99
CA SER A 29 20.55 -0.30 -4.75
C SER A 29 20.07 -0.05 -3.31
N GLU A 30 20.45 1.10 -2.77
CA GLU A 30 20.03 1.58 -1.45
C GLU A 30 19.46 3.00 -1.57
N ILE A 31 18.57 3.37 -0.64
CA ILE A 31 18.07 4.75 -0.51
C ILE A 31 18.81 5.44 0.63
N ALA A 32 19.14 6.71 0.45
CA ALA A 32 19.77 7.53 1.45
C ALA A 32 19.19 8.95 1.46
N LEU A 33 19.39 9.66 2.56
CA LEU A 33 19.01 11.07 2.65
C LEU A 33 19.95 11.95 1.80
N PRO A 34 19.46 13.04 1.21
CA PRO A 34 20.31 14.00 0.51
C PRO A 34 21.36 14.66 1.42
N SER A 35 21.09 14.75 2.74
CA SER A 35 22.02 15.27 3.75
C SER A 35 22.99 14.24 4.32
N SER A 36 23.02 13.01 3.78
CA SER A 36 23.86 11.93 4.30
C SER A 36 25.35 12.24 4.27
N ASP A 37 26.08 11.67 5.24
CA ASP A 37 27.53 11.71 5.26
C ASP A 37 28.15 10.97 4.08
N LEU A 38 29.37 11.36 3.69
CA LEU A 38 30.08 10.74 2.55
C LEU A 38 30.39 9.26 2.76
N SER A 39 30.40 8.75 3.98
CA SER A 39 30.58 7.32 4.30
C SER A 39 29.49 6.42 3.70
N VAL A 40 28.29 6.96 3.46
CA VAL A 40 27.21 6.22 2.78
C VAL A 40 27.58 5.81 1.37
N PHE A 41 28.50 6.55 0.74
CA PHE A 41 28.92 6.28 -0.63
C PHE A 41 30.13 5.32 -0.75
N GLU A 42 30.55 4.69 0.35
CA GLU A 42 31.52 3.59 0.27
C GLU A 42 30.98 2.46 -0.59
N ASN A 43 31.82 1.99 -1.55
CA ASN A 43 31.46 1.01 -2.59
C ASN A 43 30.32 1.45 -3.53
N CYS A 44 29.93 2.72 -3.52
CA CYS A 44 28.98 3.27 -4.46
C CYS A 44 29.59 3.42 -5.85
N ARG A 45 28.89 2.93 -6.88
CA ARG A 45 29.32 3.04 -8.29
C ARG A 45 28.52 4.08 -9.07
N GLY A 46 27.31 4.41 -8.60
CA GLY A 46 26.44 5.42 -9.19
C GLY A 46 25.50 6.03 -8.17
N ILE A 47 25.21 7.31 -8.32
CA ILE A 47 24.27 8.04 -7.45
C ILE A 47 23.11 8.51 -8.30
N VAL A 48 21.87 8.33 -7.81
CA VAL A 48 20.67 8.87 -8.45
C VAL A 48 20.00 9.87 -7.50
N PHE A 49 19.71 11.05 -8.00
CA PHE A 49 18.92 12.06 -7.29
C PHE A 49 17.48 11.92 -7.74
N SER A 50 16.57 11.61 -6.82
CA SER A 50 15.16 11.42 -7.12
C SER A 50 14.44 12.71 -7.48
N GLY A 51 13.19 12.61 -7.91
CA GLY A 51 12.25 13.72 -7.90
C GLY A 51 11.95 14.21 -6.48
N GLY A 52 11.23 15.31 -6.35
CA GLY A 52 10.77 15.88 -5.09
C GLY A 52 9.48 16.66 -5.28
N PRO A 53 8.64 16.81 -4.23
CA PRO A 53 7.38 17.55 -4.31
C PRO A 53 7.57 19.07 -4.28
N SER A 54 8.76 19.54 -3.85
CA SER A 54 9.05 20.96 -3.61
C SER A 54 9.58 21.65 -4.86
N SER A 55 9.33 22.95 -4.98
CA SER A 55 10.11 23.83 -5.85
C SER A 55 11.48 24.10 -5.22
N VAL A 56 12.51 24.30 -6.02
CA VAL A 56 13.84 24.71 -5.51
C VAL A 56 13.82 26.10 -4.88
N TYR A 57 12.72 26.83 -4.98
CA TYR A 57 12.47 28.16 -4.42
C TYR A 57 11.57 28.15 -3.18
N ASP A 58 11.12 26.99 -2.72
CA ASP A 58 10.30 26.91 -1.52
C ASP A 58 11.12 27.28 -0.26
N GLU A 59 10.45 27.85 0.74
CA GLU A 59 11.08 28.19 2.03
C GLU A 59 11.68 26.98 2.77
N LYS A 60 11.18 25.78 2.46
CA LYS A 60 11.62 24.51 3.06
C LYS A 60 12.05 23.54 1.97
N VAL A 61 13.27 23.72 1.49
CA VAL A 61 13.91 22.74 0.58
C VAL A 61 14.58 21.62 1.40
N PRO A 62 14.66 20.40 0.86
CA PRO A 62 15.42 19.32 1.49
C PRO A 62 16.88 19.72 1.69
N GLU A 63 17.41 19.48 2.88
CA GLU A 63 18.83 19.69 3.17
C GLU A 63 19.68 18.77 2.29
N PHE A 64 20.64 19.34 1.56
CA PHE A 64 21.48 18.62 0.61
C PHE A 64 22.97 18.83 0.93
N ASN A 65 23.71 17.72 1.05
CA ASN A 65 25.15 17.75 1.19
C ASN A 65 25.81 17.97 -0.18
N SER A 66 26.15 19.22 -0.48
CA SER A 66 26.74 19.61 -1.78
C SER A 66 28.10 18.94 -2.07
N GLN A 67 28.81 18.41 -1.06
CA GLN A 67 30.06 17.68 -1.27
C GLN A 67 29.86 16.40 -2.10
N ILE A 68 28.64 15.86 -2.15
CA ILE A 68 28.28 14.71 -2.98
C ILE A 68 28.57 15.01 -4.47
N LEU A 69 28.36 16.24 -4.93
CA LEU A 69 28.66 16.64 -6.32
C LEU A 69 30.16 16.64 -6.64
N ASN A 70 31.04 16.64 -5.63
CA ASN A 70 32.49 16.58 -5.80
C ASN A 70 33.04 15.15 -5.90
N LEU A 71 32.20 14.14 -5.61
CA LEU A 71 32.60 12.74 -5.72
C LEU A 71 32.85 12.35 -7.19
N ASP A 72 33.90 11.59 -7.44
CA ASP A 72 34.17 11.01 -8.77
C ASP A 72 33.29 9.76 -9.06
N ILE A 73 32.01 9.85 -8.70
CA ILE A 73 30.99 8.83 -8.90
C ILE A 73 29.98 9.40 -9.91
N PRO A 74 29.56 8.63 -10.94
CA PRO A 74 28.51 9.05 -11.86
C PRO A 74 27.21 9.44 -11.14
N VAL A 75 26.58 10.53 -11.57
CA VAL A 75 25.29 11.01 -11.03
C VAL A 75 24.25 11.09 -12.14
N LEU A 76 23.03 10.63 -11.82
CA LEU A 76 21.82 10.78 -12.63
C LEU A 76 20.77 11.55 -11.81
N GLY A 77 20.41 12.76 -12.23
CA GLY A 77 19.34 13.56 -11.60
C GLY A 77 18.01 13.40 -12.33
N LEU A 78 16.92 13.14 -11.62
CA LEU A 78 15.56 12.99 -12.18
C LEU A 78 14.65 14.07 -11.63
N CYS A 79 13.95 14.81 -12.48
CA CYS A 79 12.99 15.87 -12.14
C CYS A 79 13.61 16.89 -11.15
N TYR A 80 13.27 16.86 -9.86
CA TYR A 80 13.92 17.71 -8.85
C TYR A 80 15.44 17.50 -8.81
N GLY A 81 15.91 16.25 -8.93
CA GLY A 81 17.34 15.93 -9.03
C GLY A 81 18.00 16.54 -10.26
N HIS A 82 17.26 16.74 -11.35
CA HIS A 82 17.76 17.48 -12.53
C HIS A 82 18.09 18.93 -12.15
N TYR A 83 17.25 19.60 -11.37
CA TYR A 83 17.50 20.97 -10.91
C TYR A 83 18.72 21.05 -9.99
N ILE A 84 18.82 20.13 -9.02
CA ILE A 84 19.96 20.10 -8.09
C ILE A 84 21.29 19.92 -8.84
N VAL A 85 21.32 19.05 -9.84
CA VAL A 85 22.51 18.86 -10.68
C VAL A 85 22.82 20.16 -11.43
N GLN A 86 21.87 20.78 -12.12
CA GLN A 86 22.14 21.98 -12.90
C GLN A 86 22.56 23.18 -12.04
N LEU A 87 21.89 23.40 -10.90
CA LEU A 87 22.23 24.45 -9.95
C LEU A 87 23.64 24.26 -9.37
N GLY A 88 24.01 23.01 -9.08
CA GLY A 88 25.34 22.67 -8.54
C GLY A 88 26.50 23.00 -9.49
N TYR A 89 26.23 23.18 -10.78
CA TYR A 89 27.22 23.59 -11.79
C TYR A 89 26.94 24.98 -12.37
N GLY A 90 26.20 25.82 -11.65
CA GLY A 90 25.97 27.23 -12.01
C GLY A 90 24.88 27.46 -13.05
N GLY A 91 24.08 26.45 -13.37
CA GLY A 91 22.89 26.59 -14.19
C GLY A 91 21.79 27.39 -13.49
N LYS A 92 20.73 27.75 -14.23
CA LYS A 92 19.60 28.50 -13.70
C LYS A 92 18.31 27.70 -13.86
N VAL A 93 17.56 27.61 -12.76
CA VAL A 93 16.22 27.02 -12.71
C VAL A 93 15.23 28.14 -12.43
N SER A 94 14.06 28.12 -12.96
CA SER A 94 12.96 29.01 -12.57
C SER A 94 11.62 28.41 -12.95
N LYS A 95 10.54 29.03 -12.51
CA LYS A 95 9.21 28.61 -12.90
C LYS A 95 9.05 28.71 -14.41
N ALA A 96 8.66 27.62 -15.04
CA ALA A 96 8.41 27.58 -16.47
C ALA A 96 7.10 28.32 -16.83
N ASP A 97 7.04 28.91 -18.03
CA ASP A 97 5.84 29.56 -18.53
C ASP A 97 4.69 28.55 -18.70
N VAL A 98 5.04 27.31 -19.08
CA VAL A 98 4.12 26.18 -19.23
C VAL A 98 4.70 24.99 -18.48
N GLY A 99 3.95 24.47 -17.49
CA GLY A 99 4.30 23.20 -16.83
C GLY A 99 3.87 22.02 -17.69
N GLU A 100 4.64 20.94 -17.67
CA GLU A 100 4.29 19.69 -18.36
C GLU A 100 3.83 18.64 -17.36
N PHE A 101 2.61 18.13 -17.56
CA PHE A 101 2.01 17.06 -16.74
C PHE A 101 1.41 15.98 -17.63
N GLY A 102 1.87 14.74 -17.47
CA GLY A 102 1.45 13.61 -18.29
C GLY A 102 2.42 13.25 -19.41
N PHE A 103 1.88 12.76 -20.51
CA PHE A 103 2.69 12.31 -21.65
C PHE A 103 3.30 13.46 -22.42
N ALA A 104 4.59 13.36 -22.73
CA ALA A 104 5.31 14.24 -23.64
C ALA A 104 6.15 13.43 -24.61
N GLU A 105 6.45 14.03 -25.79
CA GLU A 105 7.34 13.47 -26.78
C GLU A 105 8.76 14.02 -26.59
N LEU A 106 9.69 13.16 -26.17
CA LEU A 106 11.12 13.49 -26.08
C LEU A 106 11.76 13.30 -27.46
N LYS A 107 12.46 14.32 -27.95
CA LYS A 107 13.29 14.26 -29.14
C LYS A 107 14.75 14.34 -28.76
N LEU A 108 15.51 13.28 -29.05
CA LEU A 108 16.94 13.27 -28.84
C LEU A 108 17.67 14.07 -29.91
N ASN A 109 18.71 14.79 -29.51
CA ASN A 109 19.58 15.53 -30.42
C ASN A 109 20.47 14.55 -31.18
N PRO A 110 20.34 14.42 -32.51
CA PRO A 110 21.14 13.45 -33.31
C PRO A 110 22.64 13.76 -33.33
N ASP A 111 23.02 15.01 -33.07
CA ASP A 111 24.40 15.46 -33.07
C ASP A 111 25.13 15.19 -31.74
N VAL A 112 24.39 14.83 -30.69
CA VAL A 112 24.93 14.58 -29.34
C VAL A 112 24.86 13.10 -29.01
N LYS A 113 25.99 12.44 -28.91
CA LYS A 113 26.06 11.04 -28.46
C LYS A 113 25.99 10.98 -26.94
N SER A 114 25.03 10.23 -26.44
CA SER A 114 24.86 10.00 -25.00
C SER A 114 24.88 8.51 -24.65
N PRO A 115 25.79 8.07 -23.77
CA PRO A 115 25.80 6.68 -23.31
C PRO A 115 24.49 6.31 -22.57
N LEU A 116 23.77 7.29 -22.01
CA LEU A 116 22.50 7.06 -21.33
C LEU A 116 21.39 6.62 -22.29
N PHE A 117 21.43 7.09 -23.55
CA PHE A 117 20.42 6.80 -24.57
C PHE A 117 20.90 5.79 -25.64
N GLU A 118 21.95 5.04 -25.35
CA GLU A 118 22.45 4.00 -26.27
C GLU A 118 21.37 2.93 -26.52
N GLY A 119 21.04 2.71 -27.80
CA GLY A 119 20.04 1.75 -28.24
C GLY A 119 18.60 2.16 -27.93
N ILE A 120 18.36 3.46 -27.78
CA ILE A 120 17.02 4.07 -27.65
C ILE A 120 16.74 4.91 -28.90
N ASP A 121 15.52 4.80 -29.43
CA ASP A 121 15.12 5.55 -30.63
C ASP A 121 15.11 7.07 -30.38
N CYS A 122 15.32 7.84 -31.46
CA CYS A 122 15.42 9.31 -31.36
C CYS A 122 14.17 10.02 -30.85
N VAL A 123 13.00 9.39 -30.94
CA VAL A 123 11.72 9.92 -30.45
C VAL A 123 11.15 8.94 -29.45
N GLN A 124 10.86 9.40 -28.24
CA GLN A 124 10.37 8.58 -27.13
C GLN A 124 9.17 9.23 -26.46
N GLN A 125 8.23 8.41 -26.01
CA GLN A 125 7.23 8.82 -25.05
C GLN A 125 7.85 8.86 -23.65
N VAL A 126 7.64 9.97 -22.94
CA VAL A 126 8.10 10.14 -21.56
C VAL A 126 6.99 10.72 -20.68
N TRP A 127 7.08 10.50 -19.38
CA TRP A 127 6.16 11.06 -18.40
C TRP A 127 6.76 12.27 -17.73
N MET A 128 6.07 13.40 -17.87
CA MET A 128 6.42 14.68 -17.27
C MET A 128 5.53 14.98 -16.06
N SER A 129 6.12 15.61 -15.04
CA SER A 129 5.37 16.13 -13.87
C SER A 129 6.18 17.26 -13.23
N HIS A 130 6.18 18.44 -13.86
CA HIS A 130 6.97 19.57 -13.36
C HIS A 130 6.33 20.92 -13.72
N GLN A 131 6.63 21.92 -12.90
CA GLN A 131 6.25 23.32 -13.13
C GLN A 131 7.48 24.23 -13.22
N ASP A 132 8.59 23.85 -12.58
CA ASP A 132 9.87 24.53 -12.75
C ASP A 132 10.63 23.96 -13.95
N GLY A 133 11.56 24.71 -14.50
CA GLY A 133 12.38 24.30 -15.62
C GLY A 133 13.79 24.87 -15.56
N VAL A 134 14.71 24.21 -16.25
CA VAL A 134 16.08 24.70 -16.44
C VAL A 134 16.08 25.72 -17.58
N PHE A 135 16.54 26.93 -17.32
CA PHE A 135 16.63 28.04 -18.28
C PHE A 135 18.02 28.23 -18.87
N SER A 136 19.05 27.89 -18.10
CA SER A 136 20.42 27.81 -18.62
C SER A 136 21.13 26.62 -18.02
N LEU A 137 21.88 25.93 -18.85
CA LEU A 137 22.68 24.80 -18.44
C LEU A 137 23.83 25.20 -17.52
N GLY A 138 24.20 24.28 -16.62
CA GLY A 138 25.42 24.39 -15.82
C GLY A 138 26.68 24.28 -16.71
N GLU A 139 27.81 24.71 -16.16
CA GLU A 139 29.10 24.73 -16.85
C GLU A 139 29.48 23.32 -17.36
N GLY A 140 29.76 23.25 -18.65
CA GLY A 140 30.18 22.02 -19.33
C GLY A 140 29.04 21.02 -19.63
N PHE A 141 27.79 21.42 -19.41
CA PHE A 141 26.63 20.61 -19.81
C PHE A 141 26.21 20.89 -21.27
N GLU A 142 25.71 19.87 -21.93
CA GLU A 142 25.09 19.93 -23.24
C GLU A 142 23.67 19.31 -23.21
N ALA A 143 22.80 19.80 -24.10
CA ALA A 143 21.43 19.30 -24.24
C ALA A 143 21.44 18.02 -25.11
N VAL A 144 20.95 16.93 -24.54
CA VAL A 144 20.85 15.62 -25.20
C VAL A 144 19.48 15.41 -25.82
N GLY A 145 18.45 16.00 -25.23
CA GLY A 145 17.08 15.87 -25.73
C GLY A 145 16.15 16.96 -25.19
N SER A 146 15.07 17.21 -25.93
CA SER A 146 14.07 18.23 -25.63
C SER A 146 12.65 17.69 -25.84
N THR A 147 11.66 18.30 -25.16
CA THR A 147 10.24 18.20 -25.52
C THR A 147 9.81 19.50 -26.21
N LYS A 148 8.53 19.60 -26.50
CA LYS A 148 7.96 20.81 -27.10
C LYS A 148 8.14 22.04 -26.20
N ASP A 149 7.95 21.87 -24.88
CA ASP A 149 7.90 22.95 -23.90
C ASP A 149 9.12 22.93 -22.93
N CYS A 150 9.97 21.87 -22.98
CA CYS A 150 11.18 21.75 -22.19
C CYS A 150 12.43 21.56 -23.08
N PRO A 151 13.22 22.63 -23.33
CA PRO A 151 14.39 22.56 -24.22
C PRO A 151 15.54 21.73 -23.64
N PHE A 152 15.60 21.56 -22.33
CA PHE A 152 16.65 20.81 -21.62
C PHE A 152 16.08 19.58 -20.90
N ALA A 153 15.19 18.84 -21.56
CA ALA A 153 14.55 17.66 -20.99
C ALA A 153 15.52 16.51 -20.65
N ALA A 154 16.64 16.45 -21.37
CA ALA A 154 17.76 15.54 -21.09
C ALA A 154 19.09 16.26 -21.31
N THR A 155 20.01 16.15 -20.35
CA THR A 155 21.30 16.83 -20.38
C THR A 155 22.42 15.95 -19.87
N GLN A 156 23.64 16.24 -20.27
CA GLN A 156 24.84 15.53 -19.80
C GLN A 156 26.06 16.42 -19.67
N ASN A 157 26.96 16.05 -18.76
CA ASN A 157 28.34 16.49 -18.69
C ASN A 157 29.24 15.25 -18.54
N LEU A 158 29.77 14.75 -19.65
CA LEU A 158 30.54 13.51 -19.66
C LEU A 158 31.84 13.62 -18.88
N SER A 159 32.51 14.79 -18.91
CA SER A 159 33.75 15.01 -18.20
C SER A 159 33.59 14.91 -16.67
N LYS A 160 32.44 15.30 -16.15
CA LYS A 160 32.07 15.19 -14.74
C LYS A 160 31.23 13.97 -14.42
N LYS A 161 30.90 13.12 -15.41
CA LYS A 161 30.05 11.93 -15.27
C LYS A 161 28.64 12.29 -14.73
N ARG A 162 28.03 13.36 -15.24
CA ARG A 162 26.73 13.86 -14.77
C ARG A 162 25.70 13.75 -15.89
N PHE A 163 24.56 13.20 -15.53
CA PHE A 163 23.38 13.12 -16.38
C PHE A 163 22.20 13.70 -15.61
N SER A 164 21.29 14.35 -16.31
CA SER A 164 20.05 14.78 -15.68
C SER A 164 18.87 14.84 -16.65
N LEU A 165 17.70 14.40 -16.17
CA LEU A 165 16.47 14.23 -16.93
C LEU A 165 15.33 14.97 -16.21
N GLN A 166 14.55 15.73 -16.98
CA GLN A 166 13.37 16.42 -16.45
C GLN A 166 12.22 15.46 -16.21
N PHE A 167 12.13 14.40 -17.00
CA PHE A 167 11.07 13.41 -16.96
C PHE A 167 11.36 12.26 -15.97
N HIS A 168 10.31 11.52 -15.68
CA HIS A 168 10.33 10.37 -14.79
C HIS A 168 10.54 9.08 -15.58
N CYS A 169 11.77 8.57 -15.61
CA CYS A 169 12.09 7.30 -16.25
C CYS A 169 11.77 6.07 -15.38
N GLU A 170 11.46 6.26 -14.11
CA GLU A 170 11.08 5.20 -13.17
C GLU A 170 9.64 4.71 -13.31
N VAL A 171 8.76 5.49 -13.94
CA VAL A 171 7.35 5.13 -14.12
C VAL A 171 7.13 4.28 -15.38
N LYS A 172 6.05 3.50 -15.41
CA LYS A 172 5.68 2.65 -16.56
C LYS A 172 5.36 3.44 -17.83
N ASP A 173 4.92 4.67 -17.65
CA ASP A 173 4.51 5.57 -18.72
C ASP A 173 5.70 6.15 -19.53
N THR A 174 6.93 5.83 -19.10
CA THR A 174 8.18 6.03 -19.85
C THR A 174 8.73 4.65 -20.28
N PRO A 175 8.33 4.11 -21.45
CA PRO A 175 8.69 2.76 -21.86
C PRO A 175 10.19 2.48 -21.97
N CYS A 176 10.99 3.49 -22.31
CA CYS A 176 12.46 3.38 -22.40
C CYS A 176 13.17 3.47 -21.04
N GLY A 177 12.44 3.65 -19.92
CA GLY A 177 13.02 3.91 -18.60
C GLY A 177 13.96 2.82 -18.12
N ASP A 178 13.59 1.54 -18.24
CA ASP A 178 14.45 0.42 -17.85
C ASP A 178 15.78 0.40 -18.65
N LYS A 179 15.72 0.76 -19.93
CA LYS A 179 16.90 0.87 -20.77
C LYS A 179 17.82 2.01 -20.35
N ILE A 180 17.27 3.14 -19.95
CA ILE A 180 18.02 4.28 -19.39
C ILE A 180 18.74 3.86 -18.10
N PHE A 181 18.06 3.18 -17.17
CA PHE A 181 18.69 2.68 -15.95
C PHE A 181 19.75 1.63 -16.21
N GLU A 182 19.53 0.71 -17.15
CA GLU A 182 20.52 -0.28 -17.56
C GLU A 182 21.77 0.38 -18.14
N ASN A 183 21.59 1.39 -19.02
CA ASN A 183 22.67 2.14 -19.61
C ASN A 183 23.46 2.95 -18.55
N PHE A 184 22.75 3.56 -17.59
CA PHE A 184 23.41 4.23 -16.46
C PHE A 184 24.24 3.26 -15.62
N ALA A 185 23.69 2.10 -15.27
CA ALA A 185 24.40 1.08 -14.51
C ALA A 185 25.66 0.58 -15.28
N LYS A 186 25.58 0.39 -16.60
CA LYS A 186 26.72 0.06 -17.45
C LYS A 186 27.77 1.17 -17.43
N PHE A 187 27.36 2.43 -17.56
CA PHE A 187 28.26 3.58 -17.48
C PHE A 187 28.98 3.64 -16.12
N CYS A 188 28.27 3.29 -15.02
CA CYS A 188 28.80 3.15 -13.67
C CYS A 188 29.71 1.93 -13.50
N LYS A 189 29.88 1.10 -14.52
CA LYS A 189 30.60 -0.19 -14.48
C LYS A 189 30.07 -1.10 -13.35
N MET A 190 28.74 -1.10 -13.15
CA MET A 190 28.08 -2.01 -12.23
C MET A 190 28.01 -3.41 -12.84
N GLU A 191 28.37 -4.40 -12.05
CA GLU A 191 28.07 -5.81 -12.33
C GLU A 191 26.71 -6.18 -11.74
N LYS A 192 25.99 -7.09 -12.39
CA LYS A 192 24.75 -7.62 -11.85
C LYS A 192 25.07 -8.43 -10.59
N ASN A 193 24.58 -7.99 -9.45
CA ASN A 193 24.89 -8.53 -8.13
C ASN A 193 23.66 -8.65 -7.23
N TRP A 194 22.47 -8.57 -7.83
CA TRP A 194 21.18 -8.68 -7.17
C TRP A 194 20.31 -9.69 -7.92
N ASP A 195 20.63 -10.97 -7.79
CA ASP A 195 19.82 -12.10 -8.24
C ASP A 195 19.26 -12.85 -7.02
N GLN A 196 18.24 -13.68 -7.26
CA GLN A 196 17.51 -14.35 -6.19
C GLN A 196 18.37 -15.31 -5.35
N ASP A 197 19.37 -15.96 -5.94
CA ASP A 197 20.27 -16.89 -5.23
C ASP A 197 21.22 -16.13 -4.32
N THR A 198 21.83 -15.10 -4.86
CA THR A 198 22.72 -14.20 -4.11
C THR A 198 21.98 -13.55 -2.95
N VAL A 199 20.77 -13.04 -3.19
CA VAL A 199 19.94 -12.40 -2.16
C VAL A 199 19.59 -13.40 -1.06
N LEU A 200 19.12 -14.60 -1.40
CA LEU A 200 18.81 -15.64 -0.42
C LEU A 200 20.02 -15.98 0.45
N GLN A 201 21.19 -16.21 -0.17
CA GLN A 201 22.40 -16.55 0.57
C GLN A 201 22.83 -15.42 1.52
N VAL A 202 22.77 -14.17 1.07
CA VAL A 202 23.09 -13.00 1.91
C VAL A 202 22.17 -12.89 3.11
N ILE A 203 20.88 -13.18 2.95
CA ILE A 203 19.92 -13.17 4.05
C ILE A 203 20.25 -14.29 5.05
N LEU A 204 20.50 -15.52 4.55
CA LEU A 204 20.81 -16.65 5.42
C LEU A 204 22.11 -16.42 6.22
N ASP A 205 23.15 -15.88 5.57
CA ASP A 205 24.41 -15.55 6.24
C ASP A 205 24.23 -14.38 7.24
N GLY A 206 23.43 -13.40 6.89
CA GLY A 206 23.03 -12.29 7.78
C GLY A 206 22.35 -12.81 9.05
N ILE A 207 21.36 -13.68 8.90
CA ILE A 207 20.67 -14.32 10.03
C ILE A 207 21.66 -15.04 10.95
N LYS A 208 22.55 -15.87 10.39
CA LYS A 208 23.57 -16.60 11.18
C LYS A 208 24.50 -15.66 11.94
N LYS A 209 24.95 -14.60 11.27
CA LYS A 209 25.84 -13.57 11.85
C LYS A 209 25.17 -12.84 13.01
N ASP A 210 23.90 -12.43 12.82
CA ASP A 210 23.19 -11.62 13.82
C ASP A 210 22.69 -12.48 14.99
N ALA A 211 22.22 -13.70 14.71
CA ALA A 211 21.75 -14.62 15.74
C ALA A 211 22.88 -15.23 16.58
N LYS A 212 24.09 -15.37 16.03
CA LYS A 212 25.21 -16.06 16.69
C LYS A 212 24.74 -17.42 17.26
N ASP A 213 24.89 -17.61 18.57
CA ASP A 213 24.46 -18.83 19.27
C ASP A 213 23.07 -18.73 19.90
N LYS A 214 22.43 -17.54 19.83
CA LYS A 214 21.13 -17.30 20.43
C LYS A 214 19.99 -17.98 19.67
N LYS A 215 18.90 -18.24 20.38
CA LYS A 215 17.61 -18.66 19.83
C LYS A 215 16.82 -17.46 19.35
N VAL A 216 15.85 -17.69 18.48
CA VAL A 216 15.07 -16.61 17.87
C VAL A 216 13.58 -16.84 18.04
N LEU A 217 12.88 -15.87 18.61
CA LEU A 217 11.42 -15.82 18.68
C LEU A 217 10.90 -14.96 17.54
N LEU A 218 9.93 -15.45 16.78
CA LEU A 218 9.23 -14.70 15.73
C LEU A 218 7.73 -14.66 15.99
N PHE A 219 7.13 -13.48 15.94
CA PHE A 219 5.67 -13.35 15.94
C PHE A 219 5.10 -13.64 14.56
N LEU A 220 4.24 -14.66 14.49
CA LEU A 220 3.61 -15.14 13.27
C LEU A 220 2.22 -14.52 13.14
N SER A 221 2.10 -13.48 12.31
CA SER A 221 0.79 -12.88 12.01
C SER A 221 -0.07 -13.74 11.06
N GLY A 222 0.50 -14.81 10.48
CA GLY A 222 -0.11 -15.57 9.40
C GLY A 222 -0.03 -14.87 8.03
N GLY A 223 0.55 -13.67 7.98
CA GLY A 223 0.83 -12.95 6.74
C GLY A 223 2.04 -13.50 5.99
N VAL A 224 2.17 -13.11 4.72
CA VAL A 224 3.25 -13.55 3.82
C VAL A 224 4.63 -13.28 4.42
N ASP A 225 4.83 -12.06 4.92
CA ASP A 225 6.14 -11.57 5.34
C ASP A 225 6.65 -12.33 6.59
N SER A 226 5.79 -12.53 7.60
CA SER A 226 6.12 -13.33 8.79
C SER A 226 6.33 -14.81 8.45
N THR A 227 5.56 -15.36 7.52
CA THR A 227 5.70 -16.76 7.08
C THR A 227 7.04 -17.00 6.38
N ILE A 228 7.43 -16.11 5.47
CA ILE A 228 8.70 -16.22 4.76
C ILE A 228 9.88 -15.97 5.72
N THR A 229 9.76 -15.01 6.63
CA THR A 229 10.75 -14.80 7.70
C THR A 229 10.93 -16.06 8.55
N PHE A 230 9.84 -16.74 8.90
CA PHE A 230 9.90 -18.00 9.64
C PHE A 230 10.63 -19.10 8.88
N ALA A 231 10.34 -19.23 7.58
CA ALA A 231 11.03 -20.20 6.72
C ALA A 231 12.53 -19.88 6.59
N LEU A 232 12.89 -18.60 6.43
CA LEU A 232 14.28 -18.15 6.37
C LEU A 232 15.04 -18.46 7.67
N LEU A 233 14.44 -18.15 8.82
CA LEU A 233 15.02 -18.44 10.14
C LEU A 233 15.23 -19.94 10.33
N ASN A 234 14.23 -20.77 10.01
CA ASN A 234 14.35 -22.24 10.11
C ASN A 234 15.43 -22.80 9.17
N ASN A 235 15.54 -22.24 7.96
CA ASN A 235 16.57 -22.65 7.00
C ASN A 235 17.99 -22.26 7.47
N ALA A 236 18.13 -21.06 8.06
CA ALA A 236 19.44 -20.56 8.49
C ALA A 236 19.93 -21.19 9.81
N LEU A 237 19.02 -21.41 10.78
CA LEU A 237 19.38 -21.75 12.17
C LEU A 237 18.94 -23.16 12.60
N GLY A 238 18.01 -23.81 11.87
CA GLY A 238 17.37 -25.05 12.31
C GLY A 238 16.17 -24.80 13.23
N GLN A 239 15.23 -25.77 13.28
CA GLN A 239 13.99 -25.62 14.05
C GLN A 239 14.22 -25.58 15.58
N GLU A 240 15.29 -26.15 16.08
CA GLU A 240 15.65 -26.18 17.50
C GLU A 240 16.06 -24.82 18.07
N ARG A 241 16.43 -23.88 17.18
CA ARG A 241 16.83 -22.52 17.56
C ARG A 241 15.79 -21.46 17.24
N VAL A 242 14.67 -21.84 16.63
CA VAL A 242 13.62 -20.91 16.21
C VAL A 242 12.31 -21.28 16.87
N LEU A 243 11.60 -20.30 17.41
CA LEU A 243 10.25 -20.46 17.95
C LEU A 243 9.31 -19.49 17.27
N GLY A 244 8.27 -19.98 16.61
CA GLY A 244 7.17 -19.19 16.08
C GLY A 244 6.06 -19.01 17.13
N LEU A 245 5.57 -17.80 17.31
CA LEU A 245 4.41 -17.52 18.17
C LEU A 245 3.31 -16.88 17.37
N HIS A 246 2.21 -17.60 17.15
CA HIS A 246 0.99 -17.06 16.58
C HIS A 246 0.03 -16.67 17.70
N ILE A 247 -0.39 -15.40 17.73
CA ILE A 247 -1.40 -14.90 18.66
C ILE A 247 -2.73 -14.79 17.90
N ASP A 248 -3.69 -15.64 18.28
CA ASP A 248 -5.06 -15.48 17.81
C ASP A 248 -5.72 -14.37 18.63
N ASN A 249 -5.93 -13.23 17.98
CA ASN A 249 -6.52 -12.05 18.58
C ASN A 249 -8.05 -12.04 18.53
N GLY A 250 -8.68 -13.11 18.05
CA GLY A 250 -10.13 -13.16 17.89
C GLY A 250 -10.69 -12.28 16.76
N PHE A 251 -9.84 -11.62 15.97
CA PHE A 251 -10.23 -10.80 14.81
C PHE A 251 -9.80 -11.41 13.48
N MET A 252 -9.36 -12.67 13.51
CA MET A 252 -8.95 -13.41 12.33
C MET A 252 -10.17 -13.82 11.48
N ARG A 253 -9.94 -14.11 10.20
CA ARG A 253 -10.95 -14.70 9.30
C ARG A 253 -11.42 -16.08 9.80
N LYS A 254 -12.48 -16.59 9.20
CA LYS A 254 -13.02 -17.91 9.55
C LYS A 254 -11.93 -18.99 9.41
N ASN A 255 -11.67 -19.71 10.50
CA ASN A 255 -10.66 -20.76 10.60
C ASN A 255 -9.21 -20.34 10.26
N GLU A 256 -8.92 -19.05 10.22
CA GLU A 256 -7.61 -18.52 9.79
C GLU A 256 -6.45 -19.12 10.59
N SER A 257 -6.48 -19.03 11.94
CA SER A 257 -5.42 -19.54 12.82
C SER A 257 -5.23 -21.05 12.68
N LYS A 258 -6.34 -21.80 12.47
CA LYS A 258 -6.30 -23.23 12.19
C LYS A 258 -5.63 -23.50 10.84
N ASN A 259 -6.06 -22.81 9.79
CA ASN A 259 -5.52 -22.97 8.43
C ASN A 259 -4.02 -22.63 8.37
N VAL A 260 -3.59 -21.57 9.06
CA VAL A 260 -2.17 -21.20 9.20
C VAL A 260 -1.39 -22.30 9.89
N SER A 261 -1.90 -22.84 10.99
CA SER A 261 -1.27 -23.92 11.74
C SER A 261 -1.13 -25.20 10.90
N GLU A 262 -2.19 -25.58 10.18
CA GLU A 262 -2.17 -26.76 9.29
C GLU A 262 -1.19 -26.58 8.12
N ALA A 263 -1.13 -25.38 7.53
CA ALA A 263 -0.19 -25.07 6.45
C ALA A 263 1.27 -25.15 6.93
N TYR A 264 1.59 -24.62 8.12
CA TYR A 264 2.93 -24.71 8.68
C TYR A 264 3.33 -26.18 8.96
N LYS A 265 2.44 -26.97 9.55
CA LYS A 265 2.69 -28.41 9.79
C LYS A 265 2.90 -29.17 8.48
N LYS A 266 2.08 -28.90 7.46
CA LYS A 266 2.23 -29.51 6.11
C LYS A 266 3.59 -29.18 5.50
N PHE A 267 4.13 -27.99 5.75
CA PHE A 267 5.46 -27.58 5.29
C PHE A 267 6.60 -28.17 6.14
N GLY A 268 6.28 -28.85 7.22
CA GLY A 268 7.25 -29.51 8.12
C GLY A 268 7.68 -28.66 9.31
N PHE A 269 7.08 -27.51 9.55
CA PHE A 269 7.35 -26.72 10.75
C PHE A 269 6.55 -27.25 11.94
N ASN A 270 7.25 -27.59 13.02
CA ASN A 270 6.66 -28.05 14.29
C ASN A 270 7.03 -27.16 15.47
N ASN A 271 7.87 -26.18 15.26
CA ASN A 271 8.46 -25.28 16.26
C ASN A 271 7.67 -23.97 16.38
N PHE A 272 6.35 -24.06 16.51
CA PHE A 272 5.50 -22.88 16.74
C PHE A 272 4.39 -23.17 17.76
N ILE A 273 3.93 -22.11 18.41
CA ILE A 273 2.85 -22.10 19.40
C ILE A 273 1.72 -21.20 18.89
N VAL A 274 0.49 -21.60 19.14
CA VAL A 274 -0.70 -20.77 18.94
C VAL A 274 -1.24 -20.40 20.33
N GLU A 275 -1.25 -19.12 20.64
CA GLU A 275 -1.84 -18.57 21.88
C GLU A 275 -3.19 -17.94 21.56
N ASP A 276 -4.26 -18.49 22.10
CA ASP A 276 -5.60 -17.89 21.97
C ASP A 276 -5.78 -16.78 23.01
N ALA A 277 -5.76 -15.55 22.53
CA ALA A 277 -5.99 -14.34 23.32
C ALA A 277 -7.30 -13.62 22.95
N SER A 278 -8.19 -14.28 22.19
CA SER A 278 -9.41 -13.68 21.60
C SER A 278 -10.25 -12.92 22.63
N ASN A 279 -10.46 -13.47 23.81
CA ASN A 279 -11.25 -12.81 24.85
C ASN A 279 -10.57 -11.53 25.36
N VAL A 280 -9.24 -11.54 25.49
CA VAL A 280 -8.48 -10.37 25.98
C VAL A 280 -8.59 -9.21 24.99
N PHE A 281 -8.51 -9.51 23.70
CA PHE A 281 -8.64 -8.51 22.64
C PHE A 281 -10.09 -8.00 22.49
N LEU A 282 -11.08 -8.89 22.59
CA LEU A 282 -12.51 -8.50 22.58
C LEU A 282 -12.84 -7.57 23.75
N ASP A 283 -12.34 -7.86 24.94
CA ASP A 283 -12.53 -7.02 26.12
C ASP A 283 -11.86 -5.65 25.94
N ALA A 284 -10.68 -5.60 25.33
CA ALA A 284 -9.94 -4.36 25.09
C ALA A 284 -10.65 -3.39 24.13
N VAL A 285 -11.43 -3.90 23.16
CA VAL A 285 -12.20 -3.07 22.23
C VAL A 285 -13.66 -2.86 22.64
N LYS A 286 -14.06 -3.41 23.75
CA LYS A 286 -15.45 -3.34 24.24
C LYS A 286 -15.92 -1.90 24.42
N GLY A 287 -17.01 -1.54 23.76
CA GLY A 287 -17.59 -0.20 23.82
C GLY A 287 -16.84 0.88 23.04
N LEU A 288 -15.76 0.57 22.35
CA LEU A 288 -15.05 1.53 21.51
C LEU A 288 -15.75 1.67 20.15
N THR A 289 -15.99 2.92 19.75
CA THR A 289 -16.56 3.26 18.44
C THR A 289 -15.59 4.03 17.56
N ASP A 290 -14.62 4.72 18.16
CA ASP A 290 -13.60 5.46 17.43
C ASP A 290 -12.54 4.51 16.83
N PRO A 291 -12.29 4.55 15.49
CA PRO A 291 -11.37 3.65 14.84
C PRO A 291 -9.92 3.74 15.32
N GLN A 292 -9.46 4.94 15.71
CA GLN A 292 -8.10 5.13 16.21
C GLN A 292 -7.95 4.54 17.61
N LYS A 293 -8.96 4.76 18.49
CA LYS A 293 -8.96 4.14 19.83
C LYS A 293 -8.99 2.62 19.74
N LYS A 294 -9.76 2.04 18.81
CA LYS A 294 -9.76 0.59 18.56
C LYS A 294 -8.35 0.10 18.17
N ARG A 295 -7.70 0.77 17.20
CA ARG A 295 -6.34 0.38 16.78
C ARG A 295 -5.32 0.50 17.90
N MET A 296 -5.39 1.55 18.71
CA MET A 296 -4.50 1.74 19.86
C MET A 296 -4.69 0.65 20.90
N ALA A 297 -5.94 0.37 21.30
CA ALA A 297 -6.27 -0.67 22.26
C ALA A 297 -5.78 -2.06 21.79
N ILE A 298 -5.95 -2.39 20.51
CA ILE A 298 -5.46 -3.64 19.92
C ILE A 298 -3.93 -3.69 19.96
N GLY A 299 -3.25 -2.60 19.59
CA GLY A 299 -1.78 -2.52 19.63
C GLY A 299 -1.21 -2.72 21.04
N GLU A 300 -1.76 -2.03 22.02
CA GLU A 300 -1.39 -2.17 23.44
C GLU A 300 -1.65 -3.59 23.97
N THR A 301 -2.77 -4.18 23.57
CA THR A 301 -3.12 -5.56 23.95
C THR A 301 -2.13 -6.56 23.36
N PHE A 302 -1.70 -6.39 22.09
CA PHE A 302 -0.65 -7.23 21.50
C PHE A 302 0.63 -7.20 22.32
N ILE A 303 1.06 -6.02 22.77
CA ILE A 303 2.26 -5.88 23.60
C ILE A 303 2.08 -6.59 24.94
N SER A 304 0.93 -6.42 25.59
CA SER A 304 0.63 -7.05 26.87
C SER A 304 0.60 -8.58 26.77
N VAL A 305 -0.12 -9.12 25.77
CA VAL A 305 -0.19 -10.58 25.53
C VAL A 305 1.18 -11.15 25.21
N ARG A 306 1.96 -10.48 24.33
CA ARG A 306 3.33 -10.86 24.03
C ARG A 306 4.18 -10.98 25.29
N ASN A 307 4.17 -9.95 26.15
CA ASN A 307 4.98 -9.94 27.37
C ASN A 307 4.62 -11.11 28.28
N LYS A 308 3.33 -11.37 28.47
CA LYS A 308 2.84 -12.51 29.27
C LYS A 308 3.30 -13.86 28.71
N VAL A 309 3.30 -14.02 27.37
CA VAL A 309 3.76 -15.27 26.75
C VAL A 309 5.27 -15.43 26.89
N VAL A 310 6.04 -14.35 26.69
CA VAL A 310 7.51 -14.35 26.87
C VAL A 310 7.88 -14.73 28.33
N GLU A 311 7.17 -14.17 29.32
CA GLU A 311 7.32 -14.54 30.73
C GLU A 311 6.97 -16.03 30.99
N LYS A 312 5.81 -16.47 30.50
CA LYS A 312 5.35 -17.87 30.64
C LYS A 312 6.35 -18.89 30.07
N LEU A 313 7.02 -18.51 28.98
CA LEU A 313 8.02 -19.34 28.31
C LEU A 313 9.43 -19.20 28.91
N ASN A 314 9.63 -18.38 29.94
CA ASN A 314 10.93 -18.07 30.55
C ASN A 314 12.01 -17.70 29.52
N LEU A 315 11.63 -16.90 28.53
CA LEU A 315 12.55 -16.44 27.49
C LEU A 315 13.35 -15.23 28.01
N ASN A 316 14.63 -15.45 28.31
CA ASN A 316 15.50 -14.37 28.77
C ASN A 316 16.24 -13.68 27.59
N GLU A 317 16.62 -12.42 27.78
CA GLU A 317 17.31 -11.60 26.76
C GLU A 317 18.74 -12.12 26.45
N ASP A 318 19.32 -12.93 27.34
CA ASP A 318 20.68 -13.45 27.15
C ASP A 318 20.70 -14.58 26.12
N ASP A 319 19.63 -15.40 26.06
CA ASP A 319 19.54 -16.56 25.18
C ASP A 319 18.68 -16.34 23.93
N TRP A 320 17.83 -15.31 23.94
CA TRP A 320 16.84 -15.10 22.89
C TRP A 320 16.96 -13.75 22.21
N LEU A 321 16.71 -13.74 20.89
CA LEU A 321 16.48 -12.57 20.08
C LEU A 321 15.03 -12.55 19.59
N LEU A 322 14.52 -11.37 19.31
CA LEU A 322 13.26 -11.18 18.63
C LEU A 322 13.51 -11.02 17.12
N ALA A 323 12.74 -11.71 16.29
CA ALA A 323 12.73 -11.46 14.85
C ALA A 323 11.46 -10.73 14.42
N GLN A 324 11.57 -9.90 13.38
CA GLN A 324 10.46 -9.19 12.74
C GLN A 324 10.51 -9.34 11.23
N GLY A 325 9.33 -9.46 10.62
CA GLY A 325 9.16 -9.46 9.16
C GLY A 325 8.97 -8.04 8.62
N THR A 326 9.82 -7.10 9.01
CA THR A 326 9.80 -5.71 8.54
C THR A 326 10.30 -5.67 7.10
N LEU A 327 9.60 -4.96 6.22
CA LEU A 327 9.99 -4.74 4.83
C LEU A 327 10.73 -3.41 4.65
N TYR A 328 11.44 -3.27 3.53
CA TYR A 328 12.17 -2.06 3.20
C TYR A 328 11.27 -0.80 3.18
N PRO A 329 10.08 -0.80 2.55
CA PRO A 329 9.16 0.34 2.61
C PRO A 329 8.69 0.69 4.02
N ASP A 330 8.51 -0.30 4.90
CA ASP A 330 8.06 -0.05 6.28
C ASP A 330 9.08 0.76 7.10
N ILE A 331 10.38 0.57 6.84
CA ILE A 331 11.47 1.30 7.49
C ILE A 331 11.41 2.78 7.13
N ILE A 332 11.17 3.09 5.88
CA ILE A 332 11.18 4.45 5.37
C ILE A 332 9.91 5.20 5.75
N GLU A 333 8.73 4.56 5.61
CA GLU A 333 7.44 5.13 6.02
C GLU A 333 7.37 5.41 7.54
N SER A 334 8.13 4.70 8.37
CA SER A 334 8.16 4.88 9.82
C SER A 334 9.15 5.93 10.32
N GLY A 335 9.70 6.78 9.42
CA GLY A 335 10.55 7.90 9.81
C GLY A 335 12.05 7.56 9.90
N GLY A 336 12.51 6.55 9.17
CA GLY A 336 13.95 6.32 8.93
C GLY A 336 14.59 7.51 8.21
N THR A 337 13.78 8.39 7.61
CA THR A 337 14.19 9.68 7.06
C THR A 337 13.47 10.82 7.80
N LYS A 338 14.21 11.79 8.33
CA LYS A 338 13.69 12.95 9.10
C LYS A 338 12.66 13.82 8.36
N ASN A 339 12.48 13.61 7.06
CA ASN A 339 11.64 14.43 6.18
C ASN A 339 10.33 13.75 5.75
N SER A 340 10.10 12.47 6.06
CA SER A 340 8.81 11.85 5.83
C SER A 340 7.85 12.21 6.97
N ASN A 341 6.79 12.95 6.66
CA ASN A 341 5.67 13.04 7.59
C ASN A 341 5.16 11.61 7.84
N THR A 342 5.08 11.22 9.10
CA THR A 342 4.65 9.88 9.53
C THR A 342 3.24 9.62 9.02
N ILE A 343 3.11 9.01 7.83
CA ILE A 343 1.82 8.76 7.17
C ILE A 343 1.14 7.53 7.76
N LYS A 344 1.92 6.61 8.35
CA LYS A 344 1.40 5.40 9.01
C LYS A 344 2.15 5.12 10.30
N THR A 345 1.40 4.96 11.38
CA THR A 345 1.87 4.31 12.61
C THR A 345 1.87 2.80 12.40
N HIS A 346 3.00 2.24 11.98
CA HIS A 346 3.14 0.79 11.88
C HIS A 346 3.32 0.19 13.28
N HIS A 347 2.60 -0.90 13.53
CA HIS A 347 2.63 -1.64 14.80
C HIS A 347 4.01 -2.18 15.19
N ASN A 348 4.98 -2.19 14.25
CA ASN A 348 6.33 -2.72 14.45
C ASN A 348 7.32 -1.73 15.09
N ARG A 349 6.94 -0.48 15.39
CA ARG A 349 7.84 0.50 16.00
C ARG A 349 7.23 1.23 17.19
N VAL A 350 6.72 0.46 18.15
CA VAL A 350 6.38 0.97 19.47
C VAL A 350 7.68 1.21 20.26
N GLN A 351 7.71 2.20 21.13
CA GLN A 351 8.91 2.63 21.89
C GLN A 351 9.69 1.48 22.54
N GLY A 352 8.99 0.41 22.98
CA GLY A 352 9.62 -0.78 23.54
C GLY A 352 10.43 -1.61 22.53
N ILE A 353 10.07 -1.58 21.24
CA ILE A 353 10.80 -2.28 20.18
C ILE A 353 12.06 -1.51 19.78
N GLN A 354 12.02 -0.18 19.75
CA GLN A 354 13.21 0.63 19.49
C GLN A 354 14.30 0.41 20.54
N ASN A 355 13.92 0.31 21.82
CA ASN A 355 14.85 -0.03 22.88
C ASN A 355 15.51 -1.41 22.70
N LEU A 356 14.77 -2.39 22.14
CA LEU A 356 15.32 -3.71 21.82
C LEU A 356 16.25 -3.65 20.59
N ILE A 357 15.92 -2.82 19.59
CA ILE A 357 16.79 -2.58 18.42
C ILE A 357 18.10 -1.95 18.87
N GLU A 358 18.04 -0.90 19.69
CA GLU A 358 19.22 -0.20 20.25
C GLU A 358 20.13 -1.13 21.08
N LYS A 359 19.54 -2.10 21.78
CA LYS A 359 20.26 -3.16 22.50
C LYS A 359 20.79 -4.27 21.59
N GLY A 360 20.49 -4.24 20.27
CA GLY A 360 20.88 -5.31 19.34
C GLY A 360 20.16 -6.65 19.59
N LEU A 361 18.95 -6.63 20.18
CA LEU A 361 18.14 -7.79 20.51
C LEU A 361 17.07 -8.12 19.47
N ILE A 362 17.03 -7.39 18.36
CA ILE A 362 16.11 -7.63 17.23
C ILE A 362 16.90 -7.92 15.96
N ILE A 363 16.42 -8.92 15.22
CA ILE A 363 16.86 -9.20 13.85
C ILE A 363 15.70 -9.01 12.87
N GLU A 364 16.00 -8.41 11.73
CA GLU A 364 15.02 -8.11 10.68
C GLU A 364 15.52 -8.68 9.34
N PRO A 365 15.30 -9.99 9.08
CA PRO A 365 15.93 -10.70 7.96
C PRO A 365 15.58 -10.15 6.57
N ILE A 366 14.37 -9.58 6.42
CA ILE A 366 13.83 -9.14 5.12
C ILE A 366 13.73 -7.61 5.00
N LYS A 367 14.37 -6.87 5.93
CA LYS A 367 14.30 -5.41 5.98
C LYS A 367 14.82 -4.67 4.75
N GLU A 368 15.61 -5.33 3.93
CA GLU A 368 16.14 -4.77 2.68
C GLU A 368 15.32 -5.16 1.46
N LEU A 369 14.23 -5.93 1.61
CA LEU A 369 13.45 -6.45 0.51
C LEU A 369 12.13 -5.71 0.29
N TYR A 370 11.72 -5.64 -0.98
CA TYR A 370 10.37 -5.30 -1.37
C TYR A 370 9.45 -6.54 -1.33
N LYS A 371 8.14 -6.32 -1.26
CA LYS A 371 7.17 -7.40 -1.08
C LYS A 371 7.18 -8.47 -2.18
N ASP A 372 7.43 -8.08 -3.41
CA ASP A 372 7.56 -8.99 -4.56
C ASP A 372 8.86 -9.80 -4.50
N GLU A 373 9.97 -9.20 -4.02
CA GLU A 373 11.22 -9.92 -3.76
C GLU A 373 11.02 -10.96 -2.65
N VAL A 374 10.33 -10.60 -1.56
CA VAL A 374 9.99 -11.53 -0.46
C VAL A 374 9.17 -12.71 -0.97
N ARG A 375 8.13 -12.48 -1.80
CA ARG A 375 7.35 -13.54 -2.42
C ARG A 375 8.20 -14.47 -3.29
N THR A 376 9.11 -13.91 -4.06
CA THR A 376 10.03 -14.68 -4.91
C THR A 376 10.96 -15.55 -4.07
N ILE A 377 11.50 -15.04 -2.97
CA ILE A 377 12.29 -15.80 -2.00
C ILE A 377 11.44 -16.92 -1.37
N GLY A 378 10.18 -16.64 -1.01
CA GLY A 378 9.25 -17.65 -0.48
C GLY A 378 9.06 -18.84 -1.43
N LYS A 379 8.84 -18.56 -2.73
CA LYS A 379 8.73 -19.59 -3.77
C LYS A 379 10.03 -20.41 -3.90
N LYS A 380 11.18 -19.74 -3.82
CA LYS A 380 12.48 -20.39 -3.87
C LYS A 380 12.76 -21.30 -2.66
N LEU A 381 12.24 -20.93 -1.49
CA LEU A 381 12.26 -21.79 -0.29
C LEU A 381 11.30 -22.98 -0.39
N GLY A 382 10.51 -23.08 -1.47
CA GLY A 382 9.56 -24.17 -1.71
C GLY A 382 8.23 -23.99 -0.99
N LEU A 383 7.92 -22.78 -0.47
CA LEU A 383 6.63 -22.50 0.14
C LEU A 383 5.50 -22.57 -0.89
N ASP A 384 4.38 -23.15 -0.49
CA ASP A 384 3.17 -23.26 -1.30
C ASP A 384 2.62 -21.88 -1.67
N ASP A 385 2.08 -21.73 -2.89
CA ASP A 385 1.48 -20.47 -3.37
C ASP A 385 0.36 -19.97 -2.44
N SER A 386 -0.36 -20.86 -1.77
CA SER A 386 -1.37 -20.50 -0.77
C SER A 386 -0.81 -19.74 0.43
N LEU A 387 0.48 -19.86 0.73
CA LEU A 387 1.18 -19.12 1.77
C LEU A 387 1.82 -17.83 1.24
N VAL A 388 2.32 -17.86 0.00
CA VAL A 388 3.12 -16.77 -0.59
C VAL A 388 2.25 -15.72 -1.29
N MET A 389 1.12 -16.14 -1.90
CA MET A 389 0.24 -15.27 -2.70
C MET A 389 -0.98 -14.74 -1.93
N ARG A 390 -0.99 -14.87 -0.61
CA ARG A 390 -2.10 -14.38 0.23
C ARG A 390 -2.29 -12.88 0.09
N HIS A 391 -3.56 -12.47 0.07
CA HIS A 391 -3.90 -11.05 0.13
C HIS A 391 -3.41 -10.42 1.44
N PRO A 392 -3.05 -9.13 1.43
CA PRO A 392 -2.76 -8.40 2.67
C PRO A 392 -3.92 -8.52 3.65
N PHE A 393 -3.58 -8.79 4.92
CA PHE A 393 -4.54 -8.82 6.00
C PHE A 393 -4.03 -7.93 7.13
N PRO A 394 -4.79 -6.94 7.57
CA PRO A 394 -4.30 -5.95 8.52
C PRO A 394 -4.08 -6.56 9.91
N GLY A 395 -3.10 -6.04 10.66
CA GLY A 395 -2.83 -6.50 12.03
C GLY A 395 -4.03 -6.47 12.97
N PRO A 396 -4.89 -5.42 12.95
CA PRO A 396 -6.14 -5.41 13.72
C PRO A 396 -7.20 -6.42 13.24
N GLY A 397 -6.95 -7.16 12.16
CA GLY A 397 -7.86 -8.14 11.62
C GLY A 397 -9.20 -7.57 11.15
N LEU A 398 -10.25 -8.36 11.29
CA LEU A 398 -11.62 -7.96 10.92
C LEU A 398 -12.22 -6.88 11.83
N SER A 399 -11.59 -6.57 12.97
CA SER A 399 -12.12 -5.55 13.88
C SER A 399 -12.29 -4.16 13.25
N ILE A 400 -11.43 -3.81 12.27
CA ILE A 400 -11.51 -2.55 11.52
C ILE A 400 -12.50 -2.61 10.34
N ASN A 401 -13.09 -3.76 10.09
CA ASN A 401 -14.14 -3.95 9.10
C ASN A 401 -15.54 -3.98 9.76
N VAL A 402 -15.62 -4.03 11.08
CA VAL A 402 -16.85 -3.86 11.86
C VAL A 402 -16.99 -2.39 12.21
N LEU A 403 -17.81 -1.66 11.46
CA LEU A 403 -18.11 -0.27 11.79
C LEU A 403 -18.94 -0.22 13.08
N CYS A 404 -18.52 0.64 14.00
CA CYS A 404 -19.13 0.74 15.31
C CYS A 404 -19.90 2.05 15.47
N ASN A 405 -20.99 1.99 16.26
CA ASN A 405 -21.81 3.14 16.57
C ASN A 405 -22.41 3.00 17.98
N SER A 406 -22.41 4.08 18.76
CA SER A 406 -22.91 4.08 20.14
C SER A 406 -24.40 4.36 20.27
N GLU A 407 -25.01 4.98 19.26
CA GLU A 407 -26.37 5.50 19.30
C GLU A 407 -27.23 4.90 18.19
N LYS A 408 -28.54 4.92 18.35
CA LYS A 408 -29.50 4.51 17.31
C LYS A 408 -29.90 5.63 16.35
N ALA A 409 -29.38 6.82 16.56
CA ALA A 409 -29.63 7.99 15.73
C ALA A 409 -28.34 8.78 15.48
N LEU A 410 -28.33 9.58 14.45
CA LEU A 410 -27.26 10.54 14.20
C LEU A 410 -27.28 11.66 15.26
N SER A 411 -26.12 12.22 15.59
CA SER A 411 -26.07 13.45 16.37
C SER A 411 -26.74 14.60 15.60
N GLU A 412 -27.18 15.66 16.27
CA GLU A 412 -27.76 16.83 15.59
C GLU A 412 -26.86 17.42 14.51
N LYS A 413 -25.55 17.39 14.72
CA LYS A 413 -24.55 17.82 13.74
C LYS A 413 -24.53 16.87 12.54
N ASP A 414 -24.43 15.57 12.80
CA ASP A 414 -24.36 14.56 11.77
C ASP A 414 -25.66 14.48 10.96
N GLU A 415 -26.81 14.71 11.60
CA GLU A 415 -28.10 14.76 10.90
C GLU A 415 -28.18 15.93 9.92
N LYS A 416 -27.71 17.12 10.32
CA LYS A 416 -27.63 18.28 9.41
C LYS A 416 -26.71 18.00 8.21
N GLU A 417 -25.55 17.39 8.47
CA GLU A 417 -24.62 17.03 7.39
C GLU A 417 -25.20 15.92 6.49
N PHE A 418 -25.89 14.94 7.07
CA PHE A 418 -26.58 13.87 6.33
C PHE A 418 -27.67 14.42 5.40
N LEU A 419 -28.53 15.30 5.90
CA LEU A 419 -29.56 15.95 5.08
C LEU A 419 -28.94 16.81 3.95
N SER A 420 -27.83 17.48 4.25
CA SER A 420 -27.09 18.24 3.23
C SER A 420 -26.47 17.31 2.18
N ALA A 421 -25.89 16.19 2.61
CA ALA A 421 -25.35 15.16 1.71
C ALA A 421 -26.45 14.59 0.79
N GLN A 422 -27.64 14.30 1.32
CA GLN A 422 -28.77 13.82 0.53
C GLN A 422 -29.21 14.87 -0.50
N LYS A 423 -29.34 16.13 -0.09
CA LYS A 423 -29.70 17.23 -0.99
C LYS A 423 -28.67 17.44 -2.11
N GLU A 424 -27.36 17.39 -1.80
CA GLU A 424 -26.31 17.47 -2.81
C GLU A 424 -26.39 16.26 -3.76
N LEU A 425 -26.54 15.04 -3.23
CA LEU A 425 -26.67 13.82 -4.03
C LEU A 425 -27.88 13.87 -4.98
N ASP A 426 -29.03 14.39 -4.52
CA ASP A 426 -30.23 14.50 -5.33
C ASP A 426 -30.04 15.46 -6.52
N SER A 427 -29.23 16.50 -6.34
CA SER A 427 -28.94 17.49 -7.40
C SER A 427 -27.96 16.99 -8.46
N ILE A 428 -27.18 15.93 -8.20
CA ILE A 428 -26.20 15.40 -9.14
C ILE A 428 -26.91 14.64 -10.26
N VAL A 429 -26.67 15.06 -11.49
CA VAL A 429 -27.19 14.35 -12.69
C VAL A 429 -26.19 13.26 -13.07
N LEU A 430 -26.69 12.06 -13.36
CA LEU A 430 -25.90 10.91 -13.75
C LEU A 430 -25.96 10.68 -15.26
N ASP A 431 -25.35 11.59 -16.04
CA ASP A 431 -25.41 11.63 -17.50
C ASP A 431 -24.80 10.41 -18.19
N GLN A 432 -23.91 9.71 -17.51
CA GLN A 432 -23.28 8.48 -18.01
C GLN A 432 -24.26 7.32 -18.18
N PHE A 433 -25.43 7.39 -17.55
CA PHE A 433 -26.53 6.46 -17.79
C PHE A 433 -27.56 7.10 -18.75
N CYS A 434 -28.12 6.33 -19.70
CA CYS A 434 -29.13 6.85 -20.61
C CYS A 434 -30.34 7.40 -19.82
N GLU A 435 -31.05 8.40 -20.40
CA GLU A 435 -32.22 9.03 -19.74
C GLU A 435 -33.25 8.03 -19.19
N ASN A 436 -33.51 6.96 -19.95
CA ASN A 436 -34.42 5.91 -19.49
C ASN A 436 -33.86 5.08 -18.35
N CYS A 437 -32.52 4.94 -18.23
CA CYS A 437 -31.89 4.20 -17.14
C CYS A 437 -31.77 5.08 -15.87
N SER A 438 -31.44 6.36 -16.05
CA SER A 438 -31.26 7.29 -14.91
C SER A 438 -32.55 7.49 -14.10
N LYS A 439 -33.71 7.47 -14.74
CA LYS A 439 -35.02 7.54 -14.09
C LYS A 439 -35.32 6.41 -13.12
N PHE A 440 -34.62 5.29 -13.24
CA PHE A 440 -34.80 4.10 -12.38
C PHE A 440 -33.69 3.96 -11.33
N ILE A 441 -32.77 4.94 -11.23
CA ILE A 441 -31.72 4.91 -10.21
C ILE A 441 -32.19 5.71 -9.00
N LYS A 442 -32.45 5.01 -7.90
CA LYS A 442 -32.69 5.64 -6.60
C LYS A 442 -31.36 6.03 -5.98
N LYS A 443 -31.24 7.26 -5.54
CA LYS A 443 -30.07 7.81 -4.85
C LYS A 443 -30.40 7.98 -3.37
N SER A 444 -29.54 7.48 -2.48
CA SER A 444 -29.69 7.63 -1.04
C SER A 444 -28.33 7.73 -0.37
N VAL A 445 -28.28 8.30 0.82
CA VAL A 445 -27.09 8.37 1.65
C VAL A 445 -27.19 7.30 2.74
N ILE A 446 -26.11 6.57 3.03
CA ILE A 446 -26.06 5.63 4.14
C ILE A 446 -25.64 6.38 5.40
N PRO A 447 -26.37 6.28 6.54
CA PRO A 447 -26.12 7.07 7.74
C PRO A 447 -24.92 6.57 8.58
N CYS A 448 -23.88 6.06 7.92
CA CYS A 448 -22.62 5.62 8.53
C CYS A 448 -21.48 6.38 7.89
N ARG A 449 -20.51 6.86 8.66
CA ARG A 449 -19.35 7.54 8.10
C ARG A 449 -18.30 6.52 7.68
N SER A 450 -17.59 6.86 6.61
CA SER A 450 -16.42 6.12 6.13
C SER A 450 -15.21 7.04 6.00
N VAL A 451 -14.00 6.45 6.10
CA VAL A 451 -12.76 7.20 5.88
C VAL A 451 -12.47 7.33 4.39
N GLY A 452 -12.00 8.49 4.00
CA GLY A 452 -11.49 8.80 2.67
C GLY A 452 -10.22 9.64 2.73
N VAL A 453 -9.61 9.89 1.58
CA VAL A 453 -8.48 10.81 1.39
C VAL A 453 -8.83 11.71 0.22
N GLN A 454 -9.00 12.99 0.49
CA GLN A 454 -9.31 14.02 -0.51
C GLN A 454 -8.32 15.17 -0.34
N GLY A 455 -7.44 15.35 -1.31
CA GLY A 455 -6.21 16.11 -1.14
C GLY A 455 -5.27 15.38 -0.18
N ASP A 456 -4.53 16.11 0.65
CA ASP A 456 -3.56 15.55 1.60
C ASP A 456 -4.16 15.17 2.96
N PHE A 457 -5.49 15.25 3.11
CA PHE A 457 -6.16 15.07 4.40
C PHE A 457 -7.09 13.86 4.39
N ARG A 458 -7.16 13.16 5.56
CA ARG A 458 -8.19 12.16 5.82
C ARG A 458 -9.54 12.85 6.00
N THR A 459 -10.57 12.29 5.38
CA THR A 459 -11.95 12.73 5.50
C THR A 459 -12.83 11.65 6.10
N TYR A 460 -13.80 12.04 6.92
CA TYR A 460 -14.82 11.15 7.48
C TYR A 460 -16.19 11.66 7.00
N ARG A 461 -16.73 11.02 5.95
CA ARG A 461 -17.93 11.45 5.24
C ARG A 461 -18.88 10.29 5.02
N PHE A 462 -20.08 10.60 4.56
CA PHE A 462 -21.09 9.59 4.28
C PHE A 462 -20.87 8.92 2.92
N PRO A 463 -21.22 7.63 2.75
CA PRO A 463 -21.29 6.98 1.45
C PRO A 463 -22.62 7.29 0.75
N ALA A 464 -22.53 7.57 -0.55
CA ALA A 464 -23.69 7.58 -1.43
C ALA A 464 -24.06 6.16 -1.86
N CYS A 465 -25.34 5.87 -1.96
CA CYS A 465 -25.87 4.58 -2.42
C CYS A 465 -26.69 4.77 -3.71
N LEU A 466 -26.36 4.02 -4.72
CA LEU A 466 -27.14 3.90 -5.96
C LEU A 466 -27.89 2.57 -5.96
N THR A 467 -29.22 2.63 -6.10
CA THR A 467 -30.05 1.43 -6.23
C THR A 467 -30.67 1.42 -7.62
N PHE A 468 -30.34 0.42 -8.40
CA PHE A 468 -30.90 0.22 -9.71
C PHE A 468 -32.26 -0.49 -9.64
N ARG A 469 -32.90 -0.72 -10.78
CA ARG A 469 -34.20 -1.39 -10.84
C ARG A 469 -34.17 -2.75 -10.13
N PRO A 470 -35.24 -3.15 -9.43
CA PRO A 470 -35.36 -4.48 -8.84
C PRO A 470 -35.47 -5.56 -9.94
N GLU A 471 -34.84 -6.70 -9.68
CA GLU A 471 -34.93 -7.91 -10.54
C GLU A 471 -35.74 -9.05 -9.86
N GLY A 472 -36.28 -8.80 -8.67
CA GLY A 472 -37.10 -9.72 -7.88
C GLY A 472 -36.31 -10.45 -6.79
N LYS A 473 -37.01 -11.06 -5.85
CA LYS A 473 -36.44 -11.80 -4.70
C LYS A 473 -35.39 -11.02 -3.90
N GLY A 474 -35.53 -9.69 -3.82
CA GLY A 474 -34.58 -8.81 -3.12
C GLY A 474 -33.34 -8.43 -3.93
N PHE A 475 -33.13 -8.93 -5.15
CA PHE A 475 -31.98 -8.58 -5.99
C PHE A 475 -32.25 -7.34 -6.84
N PHE A 476 -31.19 -6.58 -7.08
CA PHE A 476 -31.20 -5.39 -7.92
C PHE A 476 -30.32 -5.57 -9.15
N HIS A 477 -30.62 -4.81 -10.18
CA HIS A 477 -29.90 -4.88 -11.45
C HIS A 477 -28.40 -4.58 -11.28
N ILE A 478 -27.57 -5.46 -11.83
CA ILE A 478 -26.11 -5.35 -11.84
C ILE A 478 -25.68 -4.68 -13.15
N PRO A 479 -25.18 -3.43 -13.11
CA PRO A 479 -24.72 -2.73 -14.32
C PRO A 479 -23.52 -3.44 -14.96
N LYS A 480 -23.52 -3.55 -16.30
CA LYS A 480 -22.44 -4.23 -17.02
C LYS A 480 -21.21 -3.36 -17.27
N ASN A 481 -21.39 -2.04 -17.40
CA ASN A 481 -20.33 -1.14 -17.81
C ASN A 481 -19.63 -0.54 -16.58
N ARG A 482 -18.40 -1.01 -16.32
CA ARG A 482 -17.56 -0.53 -15.24
C ARG A 482 -17.20 0.95 -15.36
N GLU A 483 -16.88 1.44 -16.57
CA GLU A 483 -16.46 2.83 -16.79
C GLU A 483 -17.57 3.81 -16.42
N LYS A 484 -18.82 3.44 -16.71
CA LYS A 484 -19.98 4.26 -16.31
C LYS A 484 -20.13 4.33 -14.80
N LEU A 485 -19.86 3.22 -14.10
CA LEU A 485 -19.88 3.18 -12.64
C LEU A 485 -18.73 4.03 -12.04
N GLU A 486 -17.55 3.94 -12.61
CA GLU A 486 -16.39 4.74 -12.22
C GLU A 486 -16.66 6.23 -12.41
N SER A 487 -17.21 6.62 -13.56
CA SER A 487 -17.62 7.99 -13.86
C SER A 487 -18.71 8.49 -12.91
N ALA A 488 -19.72 7.67 -12.58
CA ALA A 488 -20.76 8.03 -11.62
C ALA A 488 -20.19 8.25 -10.22
N SER A 489 -19.32 7.36 -9.77
CA SER A 489 -18.66 7.48 -8.47
C SER A 489 -17.81 8.75 -8.40
N SER A 490 -17.03 9.06 -9.45
CA SER A 490 -16.23 10.28 -9.53
C SER A 490 -17.09 11.55 -9.54
N SER A 491 -18.18 11.56 -10.31
CA SER A 491 -19.12 12.69 -10.34
C SER A 491 -19.71 12.95 -8.96
N ILE A 492 -20.12 11.92 -8.23
CA ILE A 492 -20.70 12.04 -6.89
C ILE A 492 -19.67 12.56 -5.89
N THR A 493 -18.50 11.93 -5.82
CA THR A 493 -17.50 12.25 -4.80
C THR A 493 -16.79 13.59 -5.04
N ASN A 494 -16.71 14.06 -6.29
CA ASN A 494 -16.13 15.36 -6.64
C ASN A 494 -17.12 16.51 -6.46
N SER A 495 -18.42 16.26 -6.57
CA SER A 495 -19.46 17.30 -6.50
C SER A 495 -20.00 17.52 -5.08
N SER A 496 -19.59 16.70 -4.09
CA SER A 496 -20.10 16.80 -2.72
C SER A 496 -19.01 17.03 -1.70
N LYS A 497 -19.30 17.89 -0.72
CA LYS A 497 -18.44 18.11 0.45
C LYS A 497 -18.69 17.09 1.57
N PHE A 498 -19.76 16.31 1.49
CA PHE A 498 -20.21 15.40 2.54
C PHE A 498 -20.10 13.93 2.14
N LEU A 499 -19.74 13.64 0.89
CA LEU A 499 -19.63 12.28 0.36
C LEU A 499 -18.17 11.96 -0.02
N ASN A 500 -17.71 10.78 0.30
CA ASN A 500 -16.36 10.30 -0.06
C ASN A 500 -16.36 8.90 -0.68
N ARG A 501 -17.53 8.26 -0.74
CA ARG A 501 -17.70 6.94 -1.32
C ARG A 501 -19.03 6.83 -2.07
N THR A 502 -19.05 5.90 -3.01
CA THR A 502 -20.26 5.49 -3.72
C THR A 502 -20.36 3.97 -3.69
N VAL A 503 -21.49 3.47 -3.26
CA VAL A 503 -21.81 2.04 -3.29
C VAL A 503 -23.03 1.77 -4.15
N ILE A 504 -23.18 0.52 -4.61
CA ILE A 504 -24.40 0.05 -5.28
C ILE A 504 -25.08 -0.94 -4.34
N LYS A 505 -26.38 -0.78 -4.11
CA LYS A 505 -27.19 -1.80 -3.43
C LYS A 505 -27.46 -2.94 -4.42
N LEU A 506 -27.01 -4.15 -4.07
CA LEU A 506 -27.15 -5.33 -4.92
C LEU A 506 -28.20 -6.31 -4.40
N TYR A 507 -28.41 -6.34 -3.07
CA TYR A 507 -29.39 -7.19 -2.41
C TYR A 507 -30.04 -6.47 -1.23
N GLN A 508 -31.30 -6.73 -0.99
CA GLN A 508 -32.05 -6.38 0.20
C GLN A 508 -33.00 -7.53 0.53
N ASN A 509 -33.08 -7.90 1.80
CA ASN A 509 -34.05 -8.89 2.26
C ASN A 509 -35.44 -8.52 1.74
N PRO A 510 -36.11 -9.39 0.97
CA PRO A 510 -37.38 -9.07 0.33
C PRO A 510 -38.53 -8.82 1.28
N LEU A 511 -38.37 -9.17 2.55
CA LEU A 511 -39.35 -8.87 3.61
C LEU A 511 -39.25 -7.45 4.15
N LEU A 512 -38.17 -6.73 3.83
CA LEU A 512 -37.84 -5.40 4.33
C LEU A 512 -38.05 -4.33 3.25
N LYS A 513 -38.48 -3.15 3.70
CA LYS A 513 -38.50 -1.91 2.92
C LYS A 513 -37.35 -1.00 3.32
N ASP A 514 -37.06 0.04 2.53
CA ASP A 514 -36.00 1.00 2.85
C ASP A 514 -36.26 1.74 4.17
N GLU A 515 -37.52 1.94 4.56
CA GLU A 515 -37.93 2.56 5.79
C GLU A 515 -37.70 1.71 7.06
N ASP A 516 -37.46 0.41 6.90
CA ASP A 516 -37.15 -0.50 8.01
C ASP A 516 -35.68 -0.43 8.44
N PHE A 517 -34.83 0.15 7.60
CA PHE A 517 -33.41 0.27 7.89
C PHE A 517 -33.11 1.48 8.76
N HIS A 518 -32.47 1.23 9.89
CA HIS A 518 -32.08 2.26 10.84
C HIS A 518 -30.63 2.10 11.27
N LEU A 519 -30.03 3.21 11.71
CA LEU A 519 -28.75 3.16 12.37
C LEU A 519 -28.90 2.36 13.68
N GLN A 520 -28.08 1.34 13.84
CA GLN A 520 -28.10 0.46 15.01
C GLN A 520 -27.00 0.83 15.98
N ARG A 521 -27.24 0.61 17.27
CA ARG A 521 -26.17 0.58 18.25
C ARG A 521 -25.38 -0.73 18.04
N GLY A 522 -24.11 -0.61 17.71
CA GLY A 522 -23.28 -1.76 17.39
C GLY A 522 -21.81 -1.54 17.76
N PHE A 523 -21.23 -2.49 18.45
CA PHE A 523 -19.81 -2.51 18.81
C PHE A 523 -19.11 -3.71 18.15
N CYS A 524 -17.80 -3.76 18.23
CA CYS A 524 -17.03 -4.90 17.76
C CYS A 524 -17.21 -6.06 18.76
N THR A 525 -18.24 -6.89 18.54
CA THR A 525 -18.58 -8.05 19.35
C THR A 525 -18.24 -9.35 18.62
N LYS A 526 -18.20 -10.45 19.38
CA LYS A 526 -17.96 -11.78 18.80
C LYS A 526 -19.03 -12.13 17.76
N ASP A 527 -20.32 -11.85 18.05
CA ASP A 527 -21.43 -12.20 17.16
C ASP A 527 -21.33 -11.46 15.81
N ARG A 528 -21.08 -10.15 15.83
CA ARG A 528 -20.89 -9.36 14.61
C ARG A 528 -19.64 -9.82 13.82
N LEU A 529 -18.56 -10.17 14.52
CA LEU A 529 -17.38 -10.74 13.88
C LEU A 529 -17.68 -12.10 13.25
N ASP A 530 -18.48 -12.95 13.89
CA ASP A 530 -18.86 -14.25 13.35
C ASP A 530 -19.76 -14.09 12.11
N GLN A 531 -20.73 -13.15 12.13
CA GLN A 531 -21.52 -12.80 10.95
C GLN A 531 -20.62 -12.30 9.80
N LEU A 532 -19.70 -11.39 10.08
CA LEU A 532 -18.74 -10.88 9.09
C LEU A 532 -17.87 -11.99 8.52
N ARG A 533 -17.40 -12.94 9.35
CA ARG A 533 -16.61 -14.11 8.93
C ARG A 533 -17.36 -15.00 7.96
N GLU A 534 -18.66 -15.22 8.17
CA GLU A 534 -19.49 -16.03 7.28
C GLU A 534 -19.56 -15.38 5.90
N VAL A 535 -19.88 -14.09 5.84
CA VAL A 535 -19.98 -13.36 4.57
C VAL A 535 -18.61 -13.27 3.87
N ASP A 536 -17.56 -12.90 4.59
CA ASP A 536 -16.19 -12.83 4.03
C ASP A 536 -15.72 -14.19 3.46
N ASN A 537 -16.02 -15.27 4.19
CA ASN A 537 -15.68 -16.63 3.74
C ASN A 537 -16.41 -17.03 2.45
N ILE A 538 -17.70 -16.72 2.31
CA ILE A 538 -18.46 -16.96 1.07
C ILE A 538 -17.79 -16.24 -0.10
N VAL A 539 -17.47 -14.95 0.07
CA VAL A 539 -16.83 -14.18 -0.99
C VAL A 539 -15.48 -14.77 -1.37
N LEU A 540 -14.62 -15.07 -0.39
CA LEU A 540 -13.28 -15.60 -0.65
C LEU A 540 -13.32 -16.96 -1.33
N GLN A 541 -14.21 -17.88 -0.93
CA GLN A 541 -14.38 -19.18 -1.58
C GLN A 541 -14.79 -19.04 -3.06
N ASN A 542 -15.69 -18.11 -3.35
CA ASN A 542 -16.10 -17.82 -4.72
C ASN A 542 -14.98 -17.17 -5.54
N LEU A 543 -14.17 -16.29 -4.95
CA LEU A 543 -13.01 -15.71 -5.62
C LEU A 543 -11.96 -16.77 -5.94
N HIS A 544 -11.66 -17.69 -5.03
CA HIS A 544 -10.73 -18.79 -5.27
C HIS A 544 -11.25 -19.73 -6.38
N SER A 545 -12.51 -20.17 -6.31
CA SER A 545 -13.09 -21.10 -7.28
C SER A 545 -13.22 -20.51 -8.69
N SER A 546 -13.29 -19.19 -8.83
CA SER A 546 -13.41 -18.47 -10.10
C SER A 546 -12.09 -17.90 -10.63
N SER A 547 -10.97 -18.16 -9.98
CA SER A 547 -9.64 -17.59 -10.29
C SER A 547 -9.62 -16.05 -10.27
N TRP A 548 -10.53 -15.42 -9.54
CA TRP A 548 -10.53 -13.97 -9.32
C TRP A 548 -9.68 -13.56 -8.13
N TYR A 549 -9.35 -14.47 -7.23
CA TYR A 549 -8.50 -14.19 -6.08
C TYR A 549 -7.16 -13.59 -6.52
N ASP A 550 -6.49 -14.20 -7.50
CA ASP A 550 -5.18 -13.75 -7.98
C ASP A 550 -5.24 -12.48 -8.86
N LYS A 551 -6.42 -12.07 -9.32
CA LYS A 551 -6.61 -10.89 -10.19
C LYS A 551 -6.84 -9.61 -9.42
N ILE A 552 -7.10 -9.69 -8.12
CA ILE A 552 -7.32 -8.53 -7.26
C ILE A 552 -6.21 -8.41 -6.22
N PHE A 553 -5.94 -7.18 -5.79
CA PHE A 553 -4.97 -6.92 -4.74
C PHE A 553 -5.49 -7.36 -3.37
N GLN A 554 -6.76 -7.05 -3.07
CA GLN A 554 -7.40 -7.35 -1.79
C GLN A 554 -8.92 -7.32 -1.92
N HIS A 555 -9.59 -8.17 -1.15
CA HIS A 555 -11.02 -8.07 -0.86
C HIS A 555 -11.23 -7.74 0.61
N LEU A 556 -12.15 -6.82 0.88
CA LEU A 556 -12.64 -6.47 2.21
C LEU A 556 -14.15 -6.61 2.25
N THR A 557 -14.66 -7.30 3.24
CA THR A 557 -16.07 -7.28 3.62
C THR A 557 -16.23 -6.36 4.83
N ILE A 558 -17.16 -5.41 4.76
CA ILE A 558 -17.41 -4.43 5.82
C ILE A 558 -18.80 -4.65 6.38
N ASP A 559 -18.91 -4.73 7.70
CA ASP A 559 -20.17 -4.80 8.44
C ASP A 559 -20.59 -3.40 8.87
N LEU A 560 -21.79 -2.98 8.43
CA LEU A 560 -22.36 -1.67 8.71
C LEU A 560 -23.32 -1.75 9.91
N PRO A 561 -23.31 -0.78 10.83
CA PRO A 561 -24.32 -0.63 11.86
C PRO A 561 -25.61 -0.01 11.28
N TYR A 562 -26.10 -0.55 10.16
CA TYR A 562 -27.28 -0.07 9.43
C TYR A 562 -28.09 -1.26 8.95
N ALA A 563 -29.14 -1.59 9.67
CA ALA A 563 -29.94 -2.80 9.49
C ALA A 563 -31.36 -2.60 10.04
N ALA A 564 -32.24 -3.57 9.84
CA ALA A 564 -33.61 -3.53 10.38
C ALA A 564 -33.65 -3.84 11.89
N SER A 565 -32.66 -4.59 12.40
CA SER A 565 -32.58 -4.92 13.84
C SER A 565 -31.14 -5.09 14.31
N GLU A 566 -30.89 -5.10 15.62
CA GLU A 566 -29.56 -5.22 16.23
C GLU A 566 -28.87 -6.58 15.96
N ASN A 567 -29.65 -7.63 15.67
CA ASN A 567 -29.12 -8.96 15.39
C ASN A 567 -28.86 -9.22 13.90
N HIS A 568 -29.23 -8.26 13.06
CA HIS A 568 -29.05 -8.31 11.61
C HIS A 568 -27.97 -7.32 11.18
N ALA A 569 -27.46 -7.52 9.99
CA ALA A 569 -26.38 -6.69 9.45
C ALA A 569 -26.55 -6.43 7.95
N SER A 570 -25.98 -5.31 7.53
CA SER A 570 -25.76 -5.00 6.11
C SER A 570 -24.27 -5.00 5.81
N PHE A 571 -23.90 -5.55 4.67
CA PHE A 571 -22.50 -5.73 4.31
C PHE A 571 -22.12 -4.96 3.06
N VAL A 572 -20.88 -4.45 3.02
CA VAL A 572 -20.30 -3.87 1.83
C VAL A 572 -19.17 -4.76 1.34
N LEU A 573 -19.25 -5.14 0.07
CA LEU A 573 -18.18 -5.86 -0.62
C LEU A 573 -17.25 -4.85 -1.29
N ARG A 574 -15.96 -4.89 -0.98
CA ARG A 574 -14.94 -3.98 -1.51
C ARG A 574 -13.73 -4.73 -2.06
N PRO A 575 -13.82 -5.31 -3.26
CA PRO A 575 -12.67 -5.83 -3.96
C PRO A 575 -11.93 -4.69 -4.68
N VAL A 576 -10.60 -4.67 -4.59
CA VAL A 576 -9.75 -3.65 -5.18
C VAL A 576 -8.56 -4.22 -5.92
N CYS A 577 -8.19 -3.58 -7.03
CA CYS A 577 -6.94 -3.77 -7.74
C CYS A 577 -6.00 -2.62 -7.41
N SER A 578 -4.74 -2.92 -7.11
CA SER A 578 -3.70 -1.94 -6.87
C SER A 578 -2.33 -2.55 -7.19
N GLU A 579 -1.42 -1.75 -7.71
CA GLU A 579 -0.03 -2.18 -7.95
C GLU A 579 0.95 -1.51 -6.97
N ASP A 580 0.64 -0.28 -6.59
CA ASP A 580 1.52 0.61 -5.83
C ASP A 580 1.02 0.91 -4.40
N VAL A 581 -0.16 0.43 -4.04
CA VAL A 581 -0.86 0.72 -2.76
C VAL A 581 -1.26 2.19 -2.60
N MET A 582 -0.71 3.11 -3.41
CA MET A 582 -1.04 4.54 -3.37
C MET A 582 -2.36 4.81 -4.09
N THR A 583 -2.54 4.19 -5.24
CA THR A 583 -3.78 4.22 -6.00
C THR A 583 -4.46 2.85 -6.00
N ALA A 584 -5.78 2.83 -6.07
CA ALA A 584 -6.52 1.59 -6.23
C ALA A 584 -7.81 1.83 -7.03
N ARG A 585 -8.14 0.85 -7.84
CA ARG A 585 -9.42 0.81 -8.56
C ARG A 585 -10.28 -0.30 -7.99
N PHE A 586 -11.60 -0.08 -7.88
CA PHE A 586 -12.51 -1.16 -7.54
C PHE A 586 -12.46 -2.26 -8.62
N ALA A 587 -12.49 -3.51 -8.21
CA ALA A 587 -12.58 -4.64 -9.11
C ALA A 587 -14.06 -4.97 -9.37
N TRP A 588 -14.50 -4.86 -10.63
CA TRP A 588 -15.86 -5.21 -11.01
C TRP A 588 -15.90 -6.63 -11.55
N PHE A 589 -16.59 -7.51 -10.85
CA PHE A 589 -16.66 -8.94 -11.20
C PHE A 589 -17.66 -9.18 -12.34
N PRO A 590 -17.53 -10.31 -13.09
CA PRO A 590 -18.57 -10.78 -13.99
C PRO A 590 -19.90 -10.92 -13.26
N LYS A 591 -21.00 -10.65 -13.99
CA LYS A 591 -22.36 -10.68 -13.42
C LYS A 591 -22.66 -12.02 -12.74
N GLU A 592 -22.27 -13.11 -13.39
CA GLU A 592 -22.51 -14.49 -12.92
C GLU A 592 -21.80 -14.75 -11.56
N LEU A 593 -20.60 -14.19 -11.38
CA LEU A 593 -19.87 -14.31 -10.11
C LEU A 593 -20.54 -13.48 -9.02
N ILE A 594 -20.96 -12.25 -9.34
CA ILE A 594 -21.70 -11.41 -8.38
C ILE A 594 -23.00 -12.10 -7.96
N GLU A 595 -23.79 -12.61 -8.92
CA GLU A 595 -25.06 -13.29 -8.64
C GLU A 595 -24.86 -14.53 -7.77
N LYS A 596 -23.81 -15.31 -8.03
CA LYS A 596 -23.47 -16.48 -7.21
C LYS A 596 -23.14 -16.09 -5.78
N ILE A 597 -22.25 -15.12 -5.59
CA ILE A 597 -21.89 -14.60 -4.27
C ILE A 597 -23.12 -14.08 -3.52
N LEU A 598 -23.95 -13.29 -4.20
CA LEU A 598 -25.16 -12.72 -3.60
C LEU A 598 -26.17 -13.78 -3.20
N SER A 599 -26.37 -14.84 -4.03
CA SER A 599 -27.32 -15.91 -3.72
C SER A 599 -26.92 -16.71 -2.48
N GLU A 600 -25.61 -16.93 -2.28
CA GLU A 600 -25.07 -17.59 -1.10
C GLU A 600 -25.19 -16.70 0.14
N ILE A 601 -24.87 -15.39 0.04
CA ILE A 601 -25.01 -14.44 1.15
C ILE A 601 -26.49 -14.25 1.54
N ALA A 602 -27.39 -14.16 0.56
CA ALA A 602 -28.83 -14.01 0.76
C ALA A 602 -29.49 -15.20 1.47
N SER A 603 -28.82 -16.36 1.54
CA SER A 603 -29.28 -17.52 2.31
C SER A 603 -29.03 -17.42 3.82
N LEU A 604 -28.26 -16.42 4.24
CA LEU A 604 -27.95 -16.17 5.65
C LEU A 604 -29.08 -15.33 6.29
N ASP A 605 -29.67 -15.83 7.35
CA ASP A 605 -30.87 -15.24 7.99
C ASP A 605 -30.62 -13.83 8.57
N PHE A 606 -29.39 -13.51 8.92
CA PHE A 606 -29.03 -12.23 9.54
C PHE A 606 -28.69 -11.12 8.52
N VAL A 607 -28.74 -11.39 7.21
CA VAL A 607 -28.37 -10.42 6.18
C VAL A 607 -29.57 -9.61 5.71
N ASP A 608 -29.54 -8.31 5.98
CA ASP A 608 -30.60 -7.38 5.54
C ASP A 608 -30.29 -6.75 4.17
N ALA A 609 -29.04 -6.37 3.92
CA ALA A 609 -28.64 -5.81 2.62
C ALA A 609 -27.18 -6.10 2.27
N VAL A 610 -26.89 -6.13 0.97
CA VAL A 610 -25.52 -6.22 0.45
C VAL A 610 -25.27 -5.09 -0.54
N TYR A 611 -24.20 -4.38 -0.29
CA TYR A 611 -23.70 -3.29 -1.13
C TYR A 611 -22.38 -3.65 -1.76
N PHE A 612 -22.03 -2.98 -2.86
CA PHE A 612 -20.74 -3.11 -3.53
C PHE A 612 -20.11 -1.72 -3.67
N ASP A 613 -18.89 -1.53 -3.13
CA ASP A 613 -18.18 -0.26 -3.19
C ASP A 613 -17.50 -0.08 -4.55
N ILE A 614 -17.90 0.96 -5.28
CA ILE A 614 -17.43 1.31 -6.61
C ILE A 614 -16.52 2.54 -6.62
N THR A 615 -15.89 2.85 -5.49
CA THR A 615 -15.05 4.04 -5.35
C THR A 615 -13.58 3.69 -5.52
N ASN A 616 -12.86 4.46 -6.32
CA ASN A 616 -11.41 4.35 -6.45
C ASN A 616 -10.68 5.02 -5.27
N LYS A 617 -9.41 4.72 -5.11
CA LYS A 617 -8.51 5.43 -4.21
C LYS A 617 -7.53 6.28 -5.03
N PRO A 618 -7.45 7.61 -4.83
CA PRO A 618 -8.41 8.42 -4.07
C PRO A 618 -9.79 8.50 -4.74
N PRO A 619 -10.88 9.01 -4.13
CA PRO A 619 -10.98 9.62 -2.80
C PRO A 619 -11.20 8.63 -1.64
N ALA A 620 -11.50 7.36 -1.95
CA ALA A 620 -11.64 6.35 -0.90
C ALA A 620 -10.27 5.86 -0.38
N THR A 621 -10.27 5.17 0.75
CA THR A 621 -9.17 4.34 1.24
C THR A 621 -9.45 2.86 0.96
N PHE A 622 -8.51 1.95 1.24
CA PHE A 622 -8.78 0.50 1.16
C PHE A 622 -9.91 0.14 2.14
N GLY A 623 -9.72 0.36 3.42
CA GLY A 623 -10.73 0.14 4.45
C GLY A 623 -11.74 1.27 4.55
N TRP A 624 -12.74 1.07 5.41
CA TRP A 624 -13.80 2.04 5.68
C TRP A 624 -13.59 2.79 7.01
N GLU A 625 -12.72 2.27 7.90
CA GLU A 625 -12.30 2.92 9.14
C GLU A 625 -10.86 3.44 9.10
#